data_db469e8d8d3db2bb3fe14072518373fe
#
_entry.id   db469e8d8d3db2bb3fe14072518373fe
#
_cell.length_a   1.000
_cell.length_b   1.000
_cell.length_c   1.000
_cell.angle_alpha   90.00
_cell.angle_beta   90.00
_cell.angle_gamma   90.00
#
_symmetry.space_group_name_H-M   'P 1'
#
loop_
_entity.id
_entity.type
_entity.pdbx_description
1 polymer ?
#
loop_
_entity_poly.entity_id
_entity_poly.type
_entity_poly.pdbx_seq_one_letter_code
_entity_poly.pdbx_strand_id
1 'polypeptide(L)'
;MIAALFTTAFLAQIVRIAVPYVFAALGGSLTERSGVIDLALEAKLLFGAFAAAAFGHASGSAAVGLVGGMAAGALTAAAQLGCALWLEADQVIVGVALNLLALGGTRFLLQVIYHEGANSPPAPAFGDAIASNPLVLGAVVAAILVPLAVKHTRWGLRLRAAGDRPDALVAVGVSPRRTRMYAALVGGALAGAGGAQLSLAVGGFSADMSSGRGYIALAMIILSGWRPAIAALACVGVAIAEALNILIQITHATIAGHRIPSELAPLVPYVLTIVVLAIYNGRSRQPPASLGKL
;
A
#
# COMPACT_ATOMS: atom_id res chain seq x y z
N MET A 1 0.13 16.83 -26.59
CA MET A 1 0.19 15.58 -25.81
C MET A 1 1.63 15.10 -25.55
N ILE A 2 2.44 14.84 -26.59
CA ILE A 2 3.82 14.33 -26.38
C ILE A 2 4.68 15.28 -25.55
N ALA A 3 4.63 16.59 -25.79
CA ALA A 3 5.36 17.58 -24.97
C ALA A 3 4.93 17.61 -23.50
N ALA A 4 3.67 17.28 -23.18
CA ALA A 4 3.17 17.23 -21.82
C ALA A 4 3.72 16.01 -21.02
N LEU A 5 4.08 14.91 -21.70
CA LEU A 5 4.66 13.73 -21.08
C LEU A 5 6.08 13.96 -20.51
N PHE A 6 6.80 14.96 -21.02
CA PHE A 6 8.17 15.29 -20.61
C PHE A 6 8.22 16.51 -19.67
N THR A 7 7.08 16.95 -19.15
CA THR A 7 7.05 18.05 -18.17
C THR A 7 7.46 17.54 -16.80
N THR A 8 8.14 18.40 -16.06
CA THR A 8 8.48 18.14 -14.63
C THR A 8 7.23 17.90 -13.79
N ALA A 9 6.12 18.55 -14.13
CA ALA A 9 4.83 18.37 -13.46
C ALA A 9 4.27 16.95 -13.64
N PHE A 10 4.38 16.36 -14.85
CA PHE A 10 3.93 14.99 -15.11
C PHE A 10 4.79 13.96 -14.34
N LEU A 11 6.12 14.12 -14.36
CA LEU A 11 7.02 13.29 -13.56
C LEU A 11 6.72 13.40 -12.06
N ALA A 12 6.46 14.62 -11.61
CA ALA A 12 6.02 14.90 -10.26
C ALA A 12 4.76 14.12 -9.85
N GLN A 13 3.78 14.11 -10.75
CA GLN A 13 2.53 13.41 -10.54
C GLN A 13 2.73 11.89 -10.47
N ILE A 14 3.54 11.30 -11.36
CA ILE A 14 3.89 9.87 -11.30
C ILE A 14 4.47 9.52 -9.93
N VAL A 15 5.42 10.30 -9.44
CA VAL A 15 6.06 10.05 -8.13
C VAL A 15 5.01 10.12 -7.01
N ARG A 16 4.17 11.14 -6.97
CA ARG A 16 3.11 11.27 -5.94
C ARG A 16 2.14 10.09 -5.93
N ILE A 17 1.73 9.63 -7.10
CA ILE A 17 0.84 8.47 -7.26
C ILE A 17 1.55 7.17 -6.87
N ALA A 18 2.85 7.04 -7.17
CA ALA A 18 3.61 5.82 -6.88
C ALA A 18 3.82 5.57 -5.38
N VAL A 19 3.97 6.64 -4.57
CA VAL A 19 4.33 6.52 -3.15
C VAL A 19 3.40 5.61 -2.35
N PRO A 20 2.06 5.79 -2.34
CA PRO A 20 1.16 4.92 -1.59
C PRO A 20 1.22 3.46 -2.07
N TYR A 21 1.31 3.23 -3.39
CA TYR A 21 1.46 1.89 -3.95
C TYR A 21 2.75 1.22 -3.52
N VAL A 22 3.88 1.94 -3.58
CA VAL A 22 5.20 1.43 -3.20
C VAL A 22 5.23 1.04 -1.72
N PHE A 23 4.72 1.91 -0.84
CA PHE A 23 4.65 1.61 0.59
C PHE A 23 3.76 0.40 0.87
N ALA A 24 2.58 0.31 0.26
CA ALA A 24 1.67 -0.82 0.42
C ALA A 24 2.30 -2.12 -0.10
N ALA A 25 2.93 -2.10 -1.27
CA ALA A 25 3.56 -3.28 -1.86
C ALA A 25 4.77 -3.74 -1.06
N LEU A 26 5.60 -2.83 -0.56
CA LEU A 26 6.73 -3.18 0.31
C LEU A 26 6.24 -3.76 1.64
N GLY A 27 5.24 -3.12 2.25
CA GLY A 27 4.63 -3.58 3.50
C GLY A 27 3.99 -4.96 3.37
N GLY A 28 3.13 -5.15 2.38
CA GLY A 28 2.48 -6.44 2.10
C GLY A 28 3.48 -7.52 1.70
N SER A 29 4.55 -7.17 0.96
CA SER A 29 5.61 -8.13 0.63
C SER A 29 6.32 -8.66 1.88
N LEU A 30 6.51 -7.85 2.93
CA LEU A 30 7.09 -8.31 4.20
C LEU A 30 6.15 -9.28 4.91
N THR A 31 4.88 -8.93 5.00
CA THR A 31 3.85 -9.76 5.63
C THR A 31 3.71 -11.10 4.92
N GLU A 32 3.50 -11.08 3.60
CA GLU A 32 3.29 -12.31 2.82
C GLU A 32 4.55 -13.19 2.72
N ARG A 33 5.72 -12.56 2.64
CA ARG A 33 7.00 -13.29 2.64
C ARG A 33 7.25 -14.01 3.96
N SER A 34 6.62 -13.59 5.06
CA SER A 34 6.66 -14.27 6.35
C SER A 34 5.68 -15.46 6.46
N GLY A 35 4.82 -15.68 5.44
CA GLY A 35 3.81 -16.73 5.41
C GLY A 35 2.41 -16.30 5.82
N VAL A 36 2.15 -14.99 5.97
CA VAL A 36 0.85 -14.44 6.33
C VAL A 36 0.19 -13.81 5.10
N ILE A 37 -1.04 -14.23 4.76
CA ILE A 37 -1.81 -13.64 3.66
C ILE A 37 -2.26 -12.23 4.07
N ASP A 38 -1.93 -11.22 3.27
CA ASP A 38 -2.19 -9.81 3.60
C ASP A 38 -3.29 -9.17 2.73
N LEU A 39 -4.51 -9.69 2.85
CA LEU A 39 -5.67 -9.08 2.17
C LEU A 39 -6.11 -7.74 2.79
N ALA A 40 -5.69 -7.41 4.01
CA ALA A 40 -6.08 -6.17 4.70
C ALA A 40 -5.26 -4.94 4.28
N LEU A 41 -4.52 -4.98 3.17
CA LEU A 41 -3.74 -3.83 2.69
C LEU A 41 -4.58 -2.59 2.43
N GLU A 42 -5.81 -2.76 1.92
CA GLU A 42 -6.75 -1.66 1.70
C GLU A 42 -7.16 -1.01 3.02
N ALA A 43 -7.46 -1.82 4.05
CA ALA A 43 -7.78 -1.33 5.38
C ALA A 43 -6.60 -0.57 6.02
N LYS A 44 -5.38 -1.08 5.86
CA LYS A 44 -4.16 -0.44 6.38
C LYS A 44 -3.92 0.93 5.74
N LEU A 45 -4.16 1.05 4.42
CA LEU A 45 -4.11 2.33 3.71
C LEU A 45 -5.19 3.28 4.20
N LEU A 46 -6.44 2.82 4.29
CA LEU A 46 -7.59 3.66 4.60
C LEU A 46 -7.59 4.14 6.04
N PHE A 47 -7.33 3.26 7.02
CA PHE A 47 -7.15 3.65 8.42
C PHE A 47 -5.90 4.52 8.60
N GLY A 48 -4.81 4.22 7.86
CA GLY A 48 -3.62 5.04 7.85
C GLY A 48 -3.89 6.47 7.36
N ALA A 49 -4.66 6.62 6.27
CA ALA A 49 -5.06 7.91 5.73
C ALA A 49 -5.95 8.69 6.69
N PHE A 50 -6.96 8.03 7.28
CA PHE A 50 -7.85 8.65 8.25
C PHE A 50 -7.09 9.12 9.50
N ALA A 51 -6.26 8.25 10.09
CA ALA A 51 -5.50 8.58 11.28
C ALA A 51 -4.49 9.71 11.01
N ALA A 52 -3.84 9.69 9.83
CA ALA A 52 -2.92 10.75 9.47
C ALA A 52 -3.61 12.13 9.36
N ALA A 53 -4.78 12.19 8.76
CA ALA A 53 -5.57 13.42 8.71
C ALA A 53 -6.04 13.86 10.11
N ALA A 54 -6.56 12.92 10.92
CA ALA A 54 -7.10 13.22 12.24
C ALA A 54 -6.01 13.70 13.21
N PHE A 55 -4.90 12.98 13.34
CA PHE A 55 -3.79 13.39 14.20
C PHE A 55 -3.06 14.61 13.67
N GLY A 56 -2.95 14.75 12.32
CA GLY A 56 -2.39 15.94 11.69
C GLY A 56 -3.21 17.18 12.00
N HIS A 57 -4.53 17.10 11.85
CA HIS A 57 -5.46 18.19 12.18
C HIS A 57 -5.38 18.57 13.67
N ALA A 58 -5.48 17.58 14.55
CA ALA A 58 -5.49 17.80 16.00
C ALA A 58 -4.19 18.41 16.55
N SER A 59 -3.03 18.05 15.96
CA SER A 59 -1.71 18.53 16.41
C SER A 59 -1.19 19.72 15.63
N GLY A 60 -1.78 20.08 14.49
CA GLY A 60 -1.24 21.06 13.58
C GLY A 60 0.08 20.65 12.89
N SER A 61 0.44 19.35 12.92
CA SER A 61 1.71 18.83 12.41
C SER A 61 1.55 17.64 11.48
N ALA A 62 2.02 17.75 10.24
CA ALA A 62 2.05 16.66 9.28
C ALA A 62 2.90 15.46 9.74
N ALA A 63 3.97 15.72 10.51
CA ALA A 63 4.81 14.65 11.05
C ALA A 63 4.08 13.79 12.09
N VAL A 64 3.28 14.41 12.97
CA VAL A 64 2.41 13.68 13.91
C VAL A 64 1.34 12.90 13.15
N GLY A 65 0.78 13.50 12.09
CA GLY A 65 -0.13 12.80 11.19
C GLY A 65 0.50 11.55 10.57
N LEU A 66 1.72 11.66 10.05
CA LEU A 66 2.44 10.51 9.50
C LEU A 66 2.63 9.39 10.54
N VAL A 67 3.09 9.73 11.74
CA VAL A 67 3.27 8.74 12.82
C VAL A 67 1.93 8.10 13.19
N GLY A 68 0.86 8.89 13.28
CA GLY A 68 -0.50 8.39 13.51
C GLY A 68 -0.96 7.42 12.42
N GLY A 69 -0.71 7.74 11.16
CA GLY A 69 -1.01 6.86 10.03
C GLY A 69 -0.24 5.55 10.06
N MET A 70 1.08 5.60 10.34
CA MET A 70 1.92 4.41 10.50
C MET A 70 1.42 3.53 11.68
N ALA A 71 1.08 4.15 12.80
CA ALA A 71 0.56 3.44 13.96
C ALA A 71 -0.78 2.76 13.66
N ALA A 72 -1.71 3.44 12.97
CA ALA A 72 -2.98 2.87 12.57
C ALA A 72 -2.82 1.66 11.63
N GLY A 73 -1.92 1.76 10.65
CA GLY A 73 -1.59 0.64 9.76
C GLY A 73 -0.96 -0.54 10.51
N ALA A 74 -0.06 -0.28 11.46
CA ALA A 74 0.52 -1.32 12.32
C ALA A 74 -0.53 -1.98 13.24
N LEU A 75 -1.44 -1.19 13.84
CA LEU A 75 -2.54 -1.71 14.65
C LEU A 75 -3.49 -2.58 13.84
N THR A 76 -3.83 -2.16 12.61
CA THR A 76 -4.65 -2.97 11.68
C THR A 76 -3.97 -4.31 11.37
N ALA A 77 -2.65 -4.29 11.13
CA ALA A 77 -1.88 -5.52 10.92
C ALA A 77 -1.83 -6.40 12.19
N ALA A 78 -1.69 -5.80 13.36
CA ALA A 78 -1.75 -6.51 14.64
C ALA A 78 -3.12 -7.16 14.87
N ALA A 79 -4.20 -6.45 14.56
CA ALA A 79 -5.55 -7.00 14.64
C ALA A 79 -5.75 -8.17 13.68
N GLN A 80 -5.33 -8.03 12.41
CA GLN A 80 -5.40 -9.09 11.42
C GLN A 80 -4.69 -10.36 11.88
N LEU A 81 -3.41 -10.22 12.27
CA LEU A 81 -2.61 -11.36 12.66
C LEU A 81 -3.00 -11.90 14.06
N GLY A 82 -3.47 -11.02 14.94
CA GLY A 82 -4.03 -11.41 16.24
C GLY A 82 -5.24 -12.32 16.08
N CYS A 83 -6.20 -11.95 15.24
CA CYS A 83 -7.35 -12.81 14.94
C CYS A 83 -6.92 -14.16 14.36
N ALA A 84 -5.93 -14.16 13.46
CA ALA A 84 -5.45 -15.39 12.85
C ALA A 84 -4.65 -16.29 13.80
N LEU A 85 -3.83 -15.71 14.72
CA LEU A 85 -2.97 -16.48 15.62
C LEU A 85 -3.64 -16.93 16.93
N TRP A 86 -4.57 -16.13 17.46
CA TRP A 86 -5.19 -16.39 18.77
C TRP A 86 -6.63 -16.88 18.66
N LEU A 87 -7.36 -16.46 17.64
CA LEU A 87 -8.73 -16.92 17.39
C LEU A 87 -8.78 -18.00 16.31
N GLU A 88 -7.64 -18.39 15.74
CA GLU A 88 -7.52 -19.38 14.66
C GLU A 88 -8.44 -19.07 13.46
N ALA A 89 -8.73 -17.77 13.26
CA ALA A 89 -9.60 -17.31 12.20
C ALA A 89 -8.90 -17.36 10.84
N ASP A 90 -9.65 -17.65 9.79
CA ASP A 90 -9.14 -17.63 8.42
C ASP A 90 -8.64 -16.24 8.04
N GLN A 91 -7.37 -16.17 7.56
CA GLN A 91 -6.68 -14.91 7.26
C GLN A 91 -7.35 -14.12 6.15
N VAL A 92 -7.95 -14.82 5.18
CA VAL A 92 -8.65 -14.21 4.05
C VAL A 92 -9.93 -13.55 4.53
N ILE A 93 -10.70 -14.27 5.36
CA ILE A 93 -11.96 -13.76 5.94
C ILE A 93 -11.68 -12.55 6.82
N VAL A 94 -10.67 -12.63 7.70
CA VAL A 94 -10.27 -11.51 8.56
C VAL A 94 -9.82 -10.32 7.72
N GLY A 95 -9.05 -10.54 6.66
CA GLY A 95 -8.58 -9.48 5.77
C GLY A 95 -9.73 -8.74 5.09
N VAL A 96 -10.70 -9.48 4.54
CA VAL A 96 -11.90 -8.90 3.93
C VAL A 96 -12.76 -8.16 4.95
N ALA A 97 -12.97 -8.75 6.14
CA ALA A 97 -13.72 -8.10 7.22
C ALA A 97 -13.08 -6.77 7.65
N LEU A 98 -11.75 -6.72 7.77
CA LEU A 98 -11.03 -5.48 8.08
C LEU A 98 -11.16 -4.43 6.98
N ASN A 99 -11.18 -4.82 5.69
CA ASN A 99 -11.40 -3.89 4.60
C ASN A 99 -12.81 -3.28 4.65
N LEU A 100 -13.84 -4.09 4.93
CA LEU A 100 -15.20 -3.60 5.12
C LEU A 100 -15.32 -2.72 6.37
N LEU A 101 -14.66 -3.11 7.46
CA LEU A 101 -14.59 -2.32 8.68
C LEU A 101 -13.92 -0.97 8.44
N ALA A 102 -12.83 -0.93 7.66
CA ALA A 102 -12.15 0.32 7.33
C ALA A 102 -13.06 1.24 6.50
N LEU A 103 -13.74 0.69 5.49
CA LEU A 103 -14.64 1.44 4.63
C LEU A 103 -15.81 2.05 5.42
N GLY A 104 -16.52 1.24 6.20
CA GLY A 104 -17.63 1.71 7.03
C GLY A 104 -17.18 2.49 8.26
N GLY A 105 -16.13 2.01 8.93
CA GLY A 105 -15.62 2.59 10.17
C GLY A 105 -15.05 3.98 9.99
N THR A 106 -14.29 4.24 8.92
CA THR A 106 -13.76 5.60 8.66
C THR A 106 -14.87 6.60 8.36
N ARG A 107 -15.93 6.22 7.63
CA ARG A 107 -17.12 7.07 7.42
C ARG A 107 -17.87 7.32 8.72
N PHE A 108 -18.04 6.29 9.54
CA PHE A 108 -18.65 6.42 10.86
C PHE A 108 -17.86 7.36 11.77
N LEU A 109 -16.53 7.21 11.80
CA LEU A 109 -15.65 8.08 12.59
C LEU A 109 -15.67 9.53 12.09
N LEU A 110 -15.73 9.77 10.77
CA LEU A 110 -15.94 11.13 10.21
C LEU A 110 -17.23 11.74 10.77
N GLN A 111 -18.33 11.00 10.74
CA GLN A 111 -19.62 11.50 11.24
C GLN A 111 -19.61 11.76 12.74
N VAL A 112 -18.97 10.88 13.54
CA VAL A 112 -18.96 11.01 15.01
C VAL A 112 -18.02 12.12 15.48
N ILE A 113 -16.84 12.24 14.85
CA ILE A 113 -15.79 13.18 15.31
C ILE A 113 -16.00 14.58 14.73
N TYR A 114 -16.34 14.63 13.43
CA TYR A 114 -16.37 15.90 12.69
C TYR A 114 -17.78 16.32 12.26
N HIS A 115 -18.79 15.49 12.52
CA HIS A 115 -20.18 15.70 12.06
C HIS A 115 -20.30 15.86 10.52
N GLU A 116 -19.33 15.31 9.79
CA GLU A 116 -19.23 15.34 8.34
C GLU A 116 -19.28 13.91 7.79
N GLY A 117 -19.98 13.71 6.67
CA GLY A 117 -20.14 12.35 6.11
C GLY A 117 -19.08 11.95 5.07
N ALA A 118 -18.37 12.91 4.50
CA ALA A 118 -17.52 12.67 3.34
C ALA A 118 -16.05 13.09 3.51
N ASN A 119 -15.78 14.19 4.19
CA ASN A 119 -14.44 14.78 4.29
C ASN A 119 -14.07 15.10 5.73
N SER A 120 -12.77 15.04 6.05
CA SER A 120 -12.26 15.58 7.30
C SER A 120 -12.01 17.08 7.20
N PRO A 121 -11.88 17.79 8.34
CA PRO A 121 -11.30 19.13 8.34
C PRO A 121 -9.90 19.14 7.71
N PRO A 122 -9.42 20.32 7.24
CA PRO A 122 -8.09 20.46 6.67
C PRO A 122 -7.01 19.99 7.64
N ALA A 123 -6.07 19.19 7.15
CA ALA A 123 -4.89 18.73 7.86
C ALA A 123 -3.63 19.35 7.26
N PRO A 124 -2.57 19.59 8.05
CA PRO A 124 -1.31 20.09 7.52
C PRO A 124 -0.74 19.13 6.47
N ALA A 125 -0.36 19.68 5.32
CA ALA A 125 0.30 18.94 4.26
C ALA A 125 1.83 19.09 4.36
N PHE A 126 2.57 18.08 3.88
CA PHE A 126 3.97 18.29 3.55
C PHE A 126 4.04 19.13 2.26
N GLY A 127 4.96 20.09 2.21
CA GLY A 127 5.08 21.03 1.07
C GLY A 127 5.12 20.36 -0.30
N ASP A 128 4.74 21.10 -1.32
CA ASP A 128 4.56 20.59 -2.69
C ASP A 128 5.85 20.15 -3.40
N ALA A 129 7.00 20.56 -2.92
CA ALA A 129 8.28 20.19 -3.51
C ALA A 129 8.61 18.71 -3.27
N ILE A 130 8.62 17.92 -4.32
CA ILE A 130 8.87 16.47 -4.28
C ILE A 130 10.18 16.14 -3.60
N ALA A 131 11.25 16.91 -3.88
CA ALA A 131 12.57 16.67 -3.34
C ALA A 131 12.67 16.86 -1.82
N SER A 132 11.78 17.63 -1.21
CA SER A 132 11.74 17.88 0.23
C SER A 132 10.59 17.15 0.94
N ASN A 133 9.73 16.45 0.21
CA ASN A 133 8.63 15.73 0.82
C ASN A 133 9.13 14.45 1.50
N PRO A 134 9.03 14.35 2.85
CA PRO A 134 9.58 13.23 3.60
C PRO A 134 8.96 11.88 3.26
N LEU A 135 7.72 11.85 2.77
CA LEU A 135 7.05 10.62 2.34
C LEU A 135 7.59 10.12 1.01
N VAL A 136 7.91 11.02 0.08
CA VAL A 136 8.55 10.64 -1.18
C VAL A 136 9.95 10.10 -0.92
N LEU A 137 10.76 10.82 -0.12
CA LEU A 137 12.09 10.36 0.28
C LEU A 137 12.01 9.03 1.05
N GLY A 138 11.05 8.91 1.96
CA GLY A 138 10.79 7.68 2.71
C GLY A 138 10.43 6.50 1.82
N ALA A 139 9.64 6.72 0.77
CA ALA A 139 9.29 5.66 -0.20
C ALA A 139 10.52 5.20 -1.00
N VAL A 140 11.37 6.13 -1.45
CA VAL A 140 12.62 5.80 -2.15
C VAL A 140 13.57 5.04 -1.22
N VAL A 141 13.75 5.51 0.00
CA VAL A 141 14.58 4.84 1.02
C VAL A 141 14.02 3.44 1.33
N ALA A 142 12.71 3.31 1.53
CA ALA A 142 12.07 2.03 1.77
C ALA A 142 12.22 1.08 0.57
N ALA A 143 12.08 1.57 -0.67
CA ALA A 143 12.25 0.78 -1.88
C ALA A 143 13.66 0.20 -2.04
N ILE A 144 14.66 0.83 -1.44
CA ILE A 144 16.05 0.36 -1.40
C ILE A 144 16.29 -0.52 -0.17
N LEU A 145 15.93 -0.03 1.03
CA LEU A 145 16.27 -0.70 2.29
C LEU A 145 15.48 -1.99 2.52
N VAL A 146 14.19 -2.04 2.17
CA VAL A 146 13.36 -3.23 2.41
C VAL A 146 13.88 -4.44 1.62
N PRO A 147 14.15 -4.37 0.29
CA PRO A 147 14.74 -5.47 -0.44
C PRO A 147 16.13 -5.87 0.08
N LEU A 148 16.96 -4.89 0.44
CA LEU A 148 18.29 -5.15 1.01
C LEU A 148 18.17 -5.86 2.38
N ALA A 149 17.28 -5.38 3.24
CA ALA A 149 17.02 -6.00 4.53
C ALA A 149 16.52 -7.44 4.38
N VAL A 150 15.57 -7.68 3.49
CA VAL A 150 15.04 -9.04 3.23
C VAL A 150 16.11 -9.95 2.65
N LYS A 151 17.03 -9.45 1.80
CA LYS A 151 18.04 -10.27 1.13
C LYS A 151 19.29 -10.51 1.99
N HIS A 152 19.79 -9.49 2.68
CA HIS A 152 21.14 -9.49 3.27
C HIS A 152 21.19 -9.48 4.80
N THR A 153 20.06 -9.35 5.52
CA THR A 153 20.07 -9.32 6.98
C THR A 153 19.66 -10.65 7.61
N ARG A 154 20.07 -10.84 8.88
CA ARG A 154 19.62 -11.97 9.71
C ARG A 154 18.10 -11.95 9.94
N TRP A 155 17.52 -10.76 10.05
CA TRP A 155 16.07 -10.60 10.14
C TRP A 155 15.37 -11.05 8.85
N GLY A 156 15.86 -10.64 7.69
CA GLY A 156 15.32 -11.06 6.39
C GLY A 156 15.46 -12.58 6.14
N LEU A 157 16.54 -13.20 6.65
CA LEU A 157 16.68 -14.65 6.60
C LEU A 157 15.60 -15.35 7.45
N ARG A 158 15.39 -14.88 8.70
CA ARG A 158 14.33 -15.40 9.57
C ARG A 158 12.94 -15.20 8.98
N LEU A 159 12.69 -14.04 8.39
CA LEU A 159 11.43 -13.71 7.71
C LEU A 159 11.14 -14.69 6.57
N ARG A 160 12.10 -14.94 5.69
CA ARG A 160 11.96 -15.90 4.59
C ARG A 160 11.80 -17.34 5.12
N ALA A 161 12.55 -17.72 6.13
CA ALA A 161 12.43 -19.02 6.76
C ALA A 161 11.06 -19.22 7.43
N ALA A 162 10.46 -18.17 8.01
CA ALA A 162 9.09 -18.24 8.57
C ALA A 162 8.03 -18.51 7.50
N GLY A 163 8.25 -18.03 6.27
CA GLY A 163 7.36 -18.26 5.13
C GLY A 163 7.63 -19.57 4.39
N ASP A 164 8.89 -20.00 4.27
CA ASP A 164 9.23 -21.16 3.46
C ASP A 164 9.36 -22.46 4.29
N ARG A 165 9.97 -22.40 5.49
CA ARG A 165 10.23 -23.54 6.38
C ARG A 165 10.16 -23.13 7.85
N PRO A 166 8.97 -22.94 8.44
CA PRO A 166 8.82 -22.52 9.83
C PRO A 166 9.47 -23.48 10.83
N ASP A 167 9.46 -24.80 10.55
CA ASP A 167 10.05 -25.81 11.40
C ASP A 167 11.56 -25.62 11.57
N ALA A 168 12.26 -25.14 10.54
CA ALA A 168 13.68 -24.83 10.62
C ALA A 168 13.97 -23.67 11.60
N LEU A 169 13.05 -22.72 11.76
CA LEU A 169 13.18 -21.67 12.78
C LEU A 169 12.99 -22.21 14.19
N VAL A 170 12.03 -23.12 14.37
CA VAL A 170 11.80 -23.77 15.66
C VAL A 170 13.03 -24.56 16.08
N ALA A 171 13.66 -25.31 15.16
CA ALA A 171 14.85 -26.09 15.42
C ALA A 171 16.06 -25.26 15.93
N VAL A 172 16.12 -23.95 15.55
CA VAL A 172 17.17 -23.03 16.02
C VAL A 172 16.68 -22.09 17.16
N GLY A 173 15.54 -22.42 17.80
CA GLY A 173 15.00 -21.69 18.95
C GLY A 173 14.35 -20.34 18.60
N VAL A 174 14.04 -20.09 17.33
CA VAL A 174 13.38 -18.84 16.90
C VAL A 174 11.88 -19.09 16.66
N SER A 175 11.02 -18.29 17.30
CA SER A 175 9.57 -18.42 17.15
C SER A 175 9.10 -17.88 15.79
N PRO A 176 8.47 -18.69 14.93
CA PRO A 176 7.87 -18.23 13.67
C PRO A 176 6.74 -17.21 13.92
N ARG A 177 5.93 -17.41 14.96
CA ARG A 177 4.83 -16.49 15.33
C ARG A 177 5.34 -15.08 15.63
N ARG A 178 6.41 -14.94 16.40
CA ARG A 178 7.02 -13.62 16.69
C ARG A 178 7.60 -13.01 15.42
N THR A 179 8.26 -13.79 14.57
CA THR A 179 8.81 -13.31 13.30
C THR A 179 7.71 -12.77 12.38
N ARG A 180 6.61 -13.49 12.24
CA ARG A 180 5.41 -13.09 11.49
C ARG A 180 4.79 -11.82 12.06
N MET A 181 4.67 -11.71 13.40
CA MET A 181 4.13 -10.51 14.06
C MET A 181 4.98 -9.28 13.77
N TYR A 182 6.31 -9.36 13.91
CA TYR A 182 7.20 -8.23 13.57
C TYR A 182 7.13 -7.86 12.09
N ALA A 183 7.04 -8.84 11.19
CA ALA A 183 6.90 -8.60 9.76
C ALA A 183 5.59 -7.88 9.44
N ALA A 184 4.47 -8.31 10.06
CA ALA A 184 3.17 -7.71 9.88
C ALA A 184 3.10 -6.29 10.45
N LEU A 185 3.68 -6.04 11.64
CA LEU A 185 3.71 -4.69 12.24
C LEU A 185 4.50 -3.70 11.39
N VAL A 186 5.71 -4.09 10.96
CA VAL A 186 6.52 -3.25 10.06
C VAL A 186 5.84 -3.06 8.71
N GLY A 187 5.27 -4.14 8.16
CA GLY A 187 4.51 -4.09 6.90
C GLY A 187 3.28 -3.20 7.00
N GLY A 188 2.55 -3.30 8.12
CA GLY A 188 1.39 -2.45 8.40
C GLY A 188 1.77 -0.98 8.58
N ALA A 189 2.86 -0.70 9.27
CA ALA A 189 3.37 0.68 9.42
C ALA A 189 3.75 1.30 8.06
N LEU A 190 4.40 0.54 7.17
CA LEU A 190 4.70 0.99 5.81
C LEU A 190 3.40 1.25 5.02
N ALA A 191 2.44 0.33 5.04
CA ALA A 191 1.16 0.53 4.37
C ALA A 191 0.41 1.75 4.95
N GLY A 192 0.44 1.94 6.28
CA GLY A 192 -0.10 3.13 6.94
C GLY A 192 0.58 4.43 6.52
N ALA A 193 1.91 4.42 6.30
CA ALA A 193 2.63 5.56 5.71
C ALA A 193 2.16 5.86 4.28
N GLY A 194 1.87 4.80 3.50
CA GLY A 194 1.24 4.94 2.18
C GLY A 194 -0.14 5.60 2.27
N GLY A 195 -0.94 5.22 3.26
CA GLY A 195 -2.22 5.88 3.58
C GLY A 195 -2.03 7.33 4.00
N ALA A 196 -1.07 7.62 4.87
CA ALA A 196 -0.74 8.99 5.26
C ALA A 196 -0.39 9.88 4.06
N GLN A 197 0.31 9.34 3.06
CA GLN A 197 0.57 10.09 1.82
C GLN A 197 -0.72 10.49 1.12
N LEU A 198 -1.73 9.61 1.07
CA LEU A 198 -2.99 9.93 0.40
C LEU A 198 -3.65 11.17 1.04
N SER A 199 -3.78 11.20 2.35
CA SER A 199 -4.46 12.28 3.06
C SER A 199 -3.62 13.55 3.19
N LEU A 200 -2.32 13.43 3.53
CA LEU A 200 -1.45 14.59 3.73
C LEU A 200 -1.02 15.26 2.41
N ALA A 201 -1.12 14.56 1.26
CA ALA A 201 -0.86 15.17 -0.05
C ALA A 201 -2.00 16.09 -0.51
N VAL A 202 -3.24 15.81 -0.09
CA VAL A 202 -4.41 16.63 -0.43
C VAL A 202 -4.86 17.54 0.71
N GLY A 203 -4.19 17.45 1.86
CA GLY A 203 -4.48 18.28 3.04
C GLY A 203 -5.76 17.86 3.78
N GLY A 204 -6.16 16.59 3.72
CA GLY A 204 -7.32 16.06 4.43
C GLY A 204 -7.68 14.65 4.02
N PHE A 205 -8.64 14.04 4.73
CA PHE A 205 -9.15 12.72 4.42
C PHE A 205 -10.51 12.85 3.71
N SER A 206 -10.71 12.09 2.66
CA SER A 206 -12.01 11.88 2.03
C SER A 206 -12.43 10.42 2.13
N ALA A 207 -13.73 10.20 2.26
CA ALA A 207 -14.25 8.83 2.36
C ALA A 207 -13.82 8.02 1.14
N ASP A 208 -13.31 6.81 1.40
CA ASP A 208 -12.89 5.86 0.37
C ASP A 208 -11.70 6.34 -0.52
N MET A 209 -10.84 7.24 0.01
CA MET A 209 -9.75 7.83 -0.78
C MET A 209 -8.66 6.82 -1.21
N SER A 210 -8.61 5.63 -0.62
CA SER A 210 -7.70 4.55 -1.04
C SER A 210 -8.12 3.93 -2.38
N SER A 211 -9.44 3.92 -2.68
CA SER A 211 -10.02 3.55 -3.99
C SER A 211 -9.44 2.25 -4.58
N GLY A 212 -9.23 1.22 -3.75
CA GLY A 212 -8.72 -0.08 -4.18
C GLY A 212 -7.21 -0.16 -4.42
N ARG A 213 -6.44 0.87 -4.06
CA ARG A 213 -4.97 0.86 -4.22
C ARG A 213 -4.29 -0.27 -3.46
N GLY A 214 -4.83 -0.69 -2.32
CA GLY A 214 -4.33 -1.85 -1.57
C GLY A 214 -4.48 -3.16 -2.34
N TYR A 215 -5.60 -3.37 -3.04
CA TYR A 215 -5.81 -4.56 -3.87
C TYR A 215 -4.88 -4.58 -5.09
N ILE A 216 -4.64 -3.42 -5.71
CA ILE A 216 -3.68 -3.31 -6.81
C ILE A 216 -2.27 -3.61 -6.31
N ALA A 217 -1.87 -3.07 -5.15
CA ALA A 217 -0.57 -3.37 -4.55
C ALA A 217 -0.42 -4.87 -4.27
N LEU A 218 -1.45 -5.54 -3.74
CA LEU A 218 -1.47 -6.98 -3.53
C LEU A 218 -1.27 -7.76 -4.84
N ALA A 219 -1.98 -7.38 -5.90
CA ALA A 219 -1.81 -7.98 -7.22
C ALA A 219 -0.36 -7.83 -7.73
N MET A 220 0.26 -6.67 -7.50
CA MET A 220 1.67 -6.43 -7.86
C MET A 220 2.65 -7.27 -7.02
N ILE A 221 2.35 -7.55 -5.75
CA ILE A 221 3.14 -8.46 -4.90
C ILE A 221 3.12 -9.87 -5.50
N ILE A 222 1.95 -10.39 -5.82
CA ILE A 222 1.77 -11.72 -6.43
C ILE A 222 2.48 -11.78 -7.78
N LEU A 223 2.27 -10.80 -8.65
CA LEU A 223 2.91 -10.69 -9.96
C LEU A 223 4.44 -10.66 -9.87
N SER A 224 4.98 -9.98 -8.87
CA SER A 224 6.43 -9.89 -8.62
C SER A 224 7.05 -11.18 -8.10
N GLY A 225 6.23 -12.19 -7.75
CA GLY A 225 6.67 -13.42 -7.09
C GLY A 225 7.21 -13.13 -5.69
N TRP A 226 6.52 -12.30 -4.93
CA TRP A 226 6.87 -11.92 -3.55
C TRP A 226 8.26 -11.31 -3.41
N ARG A 227 8.78 -10.65 -4.45
CA ARG A 227 10.07 -9.94 -4.44
C ARG A 227 9.83 -8.46 -4.21
N PRO A 228 10.19 -7.88 -3.05
CA PRO A 228 9.86 -6.49 -2.72
C PRO A 228 10.35 -5.45 -3.74
N ALA A 229 11.57 -5.64 -4.29
CA ALA A 229 12.12 -4.73 -5.32
C ALA A 229 11.30 -4.74 -6.61
N ILE A 230 10.87 -5.93 -7.06
CA ILE A 230 10.09 -6.07 -8.30
C ILE A 230 8.66 -5.57 -8.05
N ALA A 231 8.09 -5.81 -6.87
CA ALA A 231 6.78 -5.30 -6.48
C ALA A 231 6.75 -3.77 -6.49
N ALA A 232 7.76 -3.12 -5.92
CA ALA A 232 7.90 -1.67 -5.95
C ALA A 232 8.00 -1.13 -7.38
N LEU A 233 8.80 -1.76 -8.25
CA LEU A 233 8.91 -1.37 -9.67
C LEU A 233 7.59 -1.58 -10.42
N ALA A 234 6.88 -2.68 -10.18
CA ALA A 234 5.57 -2.93 -10.77
C ALA A 234 4.54 -1.86 -10.35
N CYS A 235 4.58 -1.42 -9.09
CA CYS A 235 3.75 -0.32 -8.58
C CYS A 235 4.07 1.02 -9.24
N VAL A 236 5.33 1.30 -9.56
CA VAL A 236 5.70 2.48 -10.35
C VAL A 236 5.09 2.38 -11.76
N GLY A 237 5.08 1.19 -12.37
CA GLY A 237 4.42 0.96 -13.65
C GLY A 237 2.91 1.26 -13.61
N VAL A 238 2.23 0.83 -12.53
CA VAL A 238 0.80 1.17 -12.30
C VAL A 238 0.61 2.68 -12.14
N ALA A 239 1.48 3.34 -11.37
CA ALA A 239 1.42 4.78 -11.17
C ALA A 239 1.62 5.57 -12.48
N ILE A 240 2.47 5.11 -13.38
CA ILE A 240 2.63 5.68 -14.72
C ILE A 240 1.31 5.56 -15.50
N ALA A 241 0.68 4.38 -15.48
CA ALA A 241 -0.60 4.17 -16.16
C ALA A 241 -1.71 5.05 -15.60
N GLU A 242 -1.78 5.22 -14.26
CA GLU A 242 -2.75 6.10 -13.61
C GLU A 242 -2.48 7.59 -13.95
N ALA A 243 -1.21 8.01 -13.95
CA ALA A 243 -0.83 9.36 -14.37
C ALA A 243 -1.16 9.65 -15.84
N LEU A 244 -0.94 8.68 -16.72
CA LEU A 244 -1.33 8.77 -18.13
C LEU A 244 -2.84 8.89 -18.29
N ASN A 245 -3.60 8.10 -17.52
CA ASN A 245 -5.06 8.18 -17.51
C ASN A 245 -5.52 9.60 -17.13
N ILE A 246 -4.98 10.17 -16.05
CA ILE A 246 -5.31 11.54 -15.61
C ILE A 246 -4.93 12.56 -16.70
N LEU A 247 -3.77 12.41 -17.33
CA LEU A 247 -3.34 13.29 -18.42
C LEU A 247 -4.31 13.24 -19.61
N ILE A 248 -4.75 12.04 -20.01
CA ILE A 248 -5.73 11.84 -21.09
C ILE A 248 -7.04 12.54 -20.76
N GLN A 249 -7.51 12.44 -19.52
CA GLN A 249 -8.75 13.09 -19.07
C GLN A 249 -8.64 14.62 -19.10
N ILE A 250 -7.55 15.19 -18.58
CA ILE A 250 -7.34 16.63 -18.52
C ILE A 250 -7.16 17.24 -19.92
N THR A 251 -6.44 16.54 -20.80
CA THR A 251 -6.15 17.05 -22.16
C THR A 251 -7.28 16.78 -23.16
N HIS A 252 -8.35 16.11 -22.75
CA HIS A 252 -9.42 15.66 -23.65
C HIS A 252 -8.87 15.03 -24.94
N ALA A 253 -7.89 14.13 -24.78
CA ALA A 253 -7.12 13.58 -25.89
C ALA A 253 -8.03 12.92 -26.93
N THR A 254 -7.80 13.26 -28.18
CA THR A 254 -8.47 12.61 -29.33
C THR A 254 -7.52 11.63 -29.98
N ILE A 255 -7.97 10.39 -30.21
CA ILE A 255 -7.26 9.40 -31.03
C ILE A 255 -8.03 9.26 -32.33
N ALA A 256 -7.35 9.45 -33.47
CA ALA A 256 -7.94 9.36 -34.82
C ALA A 256 -9.21 10.22 -35.01
N GLY A 257 -9.26 11.41 -34.38
CA GLY A 257 -10.42 12.32 -34.50
C GLY A 257 -11.60 12.02 -33.59
N HIS A 258 -11.55 10.92 -32.82
CA HIS A 258 -12.59 10.57 -31.84
C HIS A 258 -12.11 10.89 -30.43
N ARG A 259 -12.96 11.52 -29.63
CA ARG A 259 -12.69 11.75 -28.19
C ARG A 259 -12.75 10.40 -27.48
N ILE A 260 -11.73 10.09 -26.68
CA ILE A 260 -11.78 8.93 -25.80
C ILE A 260 -12.85 9.21 -24.74
N PRO A 261 -13.87 8.36 -24.59
CA PRO A 261 -14.83 8.49 -23.51
C PRO A 261 -14.11 8.49 -22.15
N SER A 262 -14.41 9.45 -21.30
CA SER A 262 -13.80 9.60 -19.96
C SER A 262 -13.99 8.34 -19.09
N GLU A 263 -15.05 7.59 -19.36
CA GLU A 263 -15.43 6.36 -18.68
C GLU A 263 -14.46 5.19 -18.94
N LEU A 264 -13.80 5.19 -20.10
CA LEU A 264 -12.83 4.13 -20.47
C LEU A 264 -11.43 4.39 -19.88
N ALA A 265 -11.11 5.62 -19.57
CA ALA A 265 -9.80 5.97 -19.06
C ALA A 265 -9.47 5.29 -17.71
N PRO A 266 -10.37 5.16 -16.72
CA PRO A 266 -10.11 4.43 -15.48
C PRO A 266 -9.85 2.94 -15.65
N LEU A 267 -10.20 2.33 -16.80
CA LEU A 267 -9.94 0.93 -17.08
C LEU A 267 -8.46 0.65 -17.41
N VAL A 268 -7.70 1.66 -17.83
CA VAL A 268 -6.30 1.50 -18.28
C VAL A 268 -5.43 0.79 -17.27
N PRO A 269 -5.39 1.14 -15.97
CA PRO A 269 -4.57 0.43 -14.98
C PRO A 269 -4.96 -1.03 -14.81
N TYR A 270 -6.26 -1.33 -14.85
CA TYR A 270 -6.77 -2.71 -14.70
C TYR A 270 -6.45 -3.56 -15.92
N VAL A 271 -6.69 -3.03 -17.12
CA VAL A 271 -6.33 -3.71 -18.39
C VAL A 271 -4.83 -3.96 -18.44
N LEU A 272 -4.01 -2.95 -18.09
CA LEU A 272 -2.55 -3.12 -18.03
C LEU A 272 -2.16 -4.24 -17.07
N THR A 273 -2.76 -4.29 -15.89
CA THR A 273 -2.52 -5.35 -14.89
C THR A 273 -2.86 -6.72 -15.45
N ILE A 274 -4.03 -6.87 -16.10
CA ILE A 274 -4.45 -8.14 -16.72
C ILE A 274 -3.50 -8.54 -17.86
N VAL A 275 -3.12 -7.61 -18.72
CA VAL A 275 -2.21 -7.86 -19.84
C VAL A 275 -0.83 -8.29 -19.32
N VAL A 276 -0.30 -7.60 -18.32
CA VAL A 276 0.99 -7.95 -17.70
C VAL A 276 0.91 -9.33 -17.04
N LEU A 277 -0.18 -9.65 -16.33
CA LEU A 277 -0.44 -10.97 -15.77
C LEU A 277 -0.49 -12.05 -16.86
N ALA A 278 -1.21 -11.82 -17.95
CA ALA A 278 -1.33 -12.76 -19.05
C ALA A 278 0.00 -13.05 -19.75
N ILE A 279 0.80 -12.01 -20.01
CA ILE A 279 2.13 -12.14 -20.62
C ILE A 279 3.12 -12.82 -19.67
N TYR A 280 3.02 -12.55 -18.37
CA TYR A 280 3.99 -13.01 -17.38
C TYR A 280 3.74 -14.43 -16.85
N ASN A 281 2.67 -15.09 -17.28
CA ASN A 281 2.22 -16.43 -16.84
C ASN A 281 3.21 -17.58 -17.18
N GLY A 282 4.38 -17.28 -17.71
CA GLY A 282 5.34 -18.29 -18.23
C GLY A 282 6.43 -18.77 -17.27
N ARG A 283 6.56 -18.23 -16.03
CA ARG A 283 7.61 -18.67 -15.10
C ARG A 283 7.06 -18.79 -13.69
N SER A 284 6.79 -20.04 -13.30
CA SER A 284 6.30 -20.42 -11.96
C SER A 284 7.17 -19.83 -10.84
N ARG A 285 6.73 -18.71 -10.28
CA ARG A 285 7.24 -18.23 -8.99
C ARG A 285 6.28 -18.76 -7.95
N GLN A 286 6.74 -19.74 -7.19
CA GLN A 286 5.92 -20.33 -6.15
C GLN A 286 5.76 -19.35 -4.99
N PRO A 287 4.56 -19.26 -4.40
CA PRO A 287 4.35 -18.53 -3.16
C PRO A 287 5.22 -19.13 -2.05
N PRO A 288 5.45 -18.39 -0.94
CA PRO A 288 6.06 -18.98 0.25
C PRO A 288 5.31 -20.25 0.64
N ALA A 289 6.04 -21.34 0.94
CA ALA A 289 5.47 -22.69 1.08
C ALA A 289 4.46 -22.80 2.25
N SER A 290 4.61 -21.96 3.28
CA SER A 290 3.70 -21.87 4.43
C SER A 290 2.74 -20.67 4.36
N LEU A 291 2.56 -20.05 3.19
CA LEU A 291 1.62 -18.95 3.03
C LEU A 291 0.21 -19.40 3.39
N GLY A 292 -0.42 -18.69 4.35
CA GLY A 292 -1.75 -19.04 4.87
C GLY A 292 -1.77 -20.16 5.90
N LYS A 293 -0.63 -20.79 6.22
CA LYS A 293 -0.52 -21.82 7.26
C LYS A 293 0.15 -21.20 8.50
N LEU A 294 -0.62 -20.99 9.56
CA LEU A 294 -0.14 -20.42 10.82
C LEU A 294 0.10 -21.46 11.90
#